data_92b542e1dd2f918e73166bdda22ada3b
#
_entry.id   92b542e1dd2f918e73166bdda22ada3b
#
_cell.length_a   1.000
_cell.length_b   1.000
_cell.length_c   1.000
_cell.angle_alpha   90.00
_cell.angle_beta   90.00
_cell.angle_gamma   90.00
#
_symmetry.space_group_name_H-M   'P 1'
#
loop_
_entity.id
_entity.type
_entity.pdbx_description
1 polymer ?
#
loop_
_entity_poly.entity_id
_entity_poly.type
_entity_poly.pdbx_seq_one_letter_code
_entity_poly.pdbx_strand_id
1 'polypeptide(L)'
;MKIYFLPMLLSLFFLGACDKNDEIIPEDADENFITSVVMTVDGKSYTADITDNTVTITVPYTVSLNNAEVEFKYTTSATIIPDPETVTDWDNERTFRVTSYNGDAREYTYKVVKSEIESDGDVELKTTEEVASFAATKTTVVKGNLIIGSDAEEAEKITDISALASLKEVTGNIVIRNSYNGADLTGLDNIVSAGGLQVGSTDVASKATELHMISMKALETLSGDISVYNL
;
A
#
# COMPACT_ATOMS: atom_id res chain seq x y z
N MET A 1 -60.89 77.41 -44.39
CA MET A 1 -60.01 76.28 -44.68
C MET A 1 -59.66 75.65 -43.32
N LYS A 2 -60.34 74.52 -42.99
CA LYS A 2 -60.18 73.83 -41.70
C LYS A 2 -59.36 72.62 -41.93
N ILE A 3 -58.14 72.59 -41.25
CA ILE A 3 -57.23 71.46 -41.26
C ILE A 3 -57.61 70.58 -40.09
N TYR A 4 -58.00 69.34 -40.34
CA TYR A 4 -58.23 68.34 -39.31
C TYR A 4 -56.92 67.55 -39.06
N PHE A 5 -56.38 67.66 -37.83
CA PHE A 5 -55.31 66.82 -37.34
C PHE A 5 -55.88 65.48 -36.89
N LEU A 6 -55.46 64.41 -37.51
CA LEU A 6 -55.71 63.03 -37.08
C LEU A 6 -54.62 62.56 -36.10
N PRO A 7 -54.96 62.12 -34.90
CA PRO A 7 -53.91 61.57 -33.99
C PRO A 7 -53.60 60.11 -34.41
N MET A 8 -52.37 59.93 -34.80
CA MET A 8 -51.77 58.58 -35.06
C MET A 8 -51.56 57.88 -33.73
N LEU A 9 -52.41 56.82 -33.48
CA LEU A 9 -52.28 55.97 -32.31
C LEU A 9 -51.07 55.05 -32.48
N LEU A 10 -49.93 55.37 -31.83
CA LEU A 10 -48.71 54.52 -31.79
C LEU A 10 -48.94 53.40 -30.79
N SER A 11 -49.33 52.23 -31.26
CA SER A 11 -49.38 51.01 -30.42
C SER A 11 -47.96 50.50 -30.15
N LEU A 12 -47.49 50.73 -28.90
CA LEU A 12 -46.26 50.13 -28.41
C LEU A 12 -46.46 48.62 -28.21
N PHE A 13 -45.95 47.82 -29.13
CA PHE A 13 -45.78 46.41 -28.88
C PHE A 13 -44.61 46.23 -27.91
N PHE A 14 -44.89 45.92 -26.66
CA PHE A 14 -43.91 45.32 -25.75
C PHE A 14 -43.65 43.88 -26.23
N LEU A 15 -42.59 43.69 -26.97
CA LEU A 15 -41.99 42.37 -27.13
C LEU A 15 -41.32 42.05 -25.76
N GLY A 16 -42.07 41.28 -24.95
CA GLY A 16 -41.46 40.60 -23.81
C GLY A 16 -40.42 39.64 -24.34
N ALA A 17 -39.16 40.04 -24.33
CA ALA A 17 -38.04 39.12 -24.42
C ALA A 17 -38.11 38.26 -23.16
N CYS A 18 -38.68 37.06 -23.30
CA CYS A 18 -38.44 35.98 -22.38
C CYS A 18 -36.95 35.63 -22.56
N ASP A 19 -36.14 36.17 -21.70
CA ASP A 19 -34.75 35.70 -21.52
C ASP A 19 -34.85 34.33 -20.88
N LYS A 20 -35.09 33.31 -21.75
CA LYS A 20 -34.85 31.93 -21.33
C LYS A 20 -33.35 31.81 -21.27
N ASN A 21 -32.77 31.96 -20.07
CA ASN A 21 -31.53 31.27 -19.75
C ASN A 21 -31.85 29.79 -19.92
N ASP A 22 -31.67 29.26 -21.11
CA ASP A 22 -31.64 27.82 -21.35
C ASP A 22 -30.39 27.35 -20.65
N GLU A 23 -30.51 26.92 -19.40
CA GLU A 23 -29.47 26.26 -18.64
C GLU A 23 -29.05 25.04 -19.46
N ILE A 24 -27.81 25.06 -19.94
CA ILE A 24 -27.26 23.96 -20.75
C ILE A 24 -27.01 22.80 -19.79
N ILE A 25 -27.95 21.84 -19.78
CA ILE A 25 -27.78 20.62 -19.01
C ILE A 25 -26.71 19.77 -19.69
N PRO A 26 -25.64 19.36 -18.98
CA PRO A 26 -24.61 18.47 -19.52
C PRO A 26 -25.18 17.14 -20.01
N GLU A 27 -24.55 16.52 -21.01
CA GLU A 27 -24.96 15.20 -21.51
C GLU A 27 -24.79 14.10 -20.42
N ASP A 28 -23.84 14.27 -19.49
CA ASP A 28 -23.53 13.38 -18.38
C ASP A 28 -24.17 13.83 -17.05
N ALA A 29 -25.25 14.61 -17.11
CA ALA A 29 -25.89 15.24 -15.93
C ALA A 29 -26.34 14.26 -14.84
N ASP A 30 -26.65 13.02 -15.19
CA ASP A 30 -27.08 11.96 -14.26
C ASP A 30 -25.91 11.07 -13.79
N GLU A 31 -24.71 11.23 -14.38
CA GLU A 31 -23.57 10.38 -14.08
C GLU A 31 -22.80 10.85 -12.84
N ASN A 32 -22.35 9.89 -12.04
CA ASN A 32 -21.61 10.12 -10.80
C ASN A 32 -20.49 9.06 -10.60
N PHE A 33 -19.73 8.79 -11.67
CA PHE A 33 -18.72 7.75 -11.68
C PHE A 33 -17.32 8.29 -11.45
N ILE A 34 -16.50 7.56 -10.64
CA ILE A 34 -15.05 7.63 -10.72
C ILE A 34 -14.62 6.69 -11.84
N THR A 35 -13.92 7.19 -12.84
CA THR A 35 -13.51 6.43 -14.03
C THR A 35 -12.08 5.95 -13.98
N SER A 36 -11.22 6.66 -13.26
CA SER A 36 -9.81 6.29 -13.07
C SER A 36 -9.25 6.95 -11.83
N VAL A 37 -8.39 6.24 -11.11
CA VAL A 37 -7.54 6.81 -10.05
C VAL A 37 -6.13 6.31 -10.25
N VAL A 38 -5.16 7.22 -10.26
CA VAL A 38 -3.74 6.92 -10.43
C VAL A 38 -2.95 7.59 -9.31
N MET A 39 -2.22 6.79 -8.57
CA MET A 39 -1.26 7.28 -7.57
C MET A 39 0.14 7.28 -8.16
N THR A 40 0.87 8.36 -7.99
CA THR A 40 2.28 8.47 -8.36
C THR A 40 3.13 8.70 -7.12
N VAL A 41 4.13 7.84 -6.92
CA VAL A 41 5.08 7.90 -5.81
C VAL A 41 6.48 7.67 -6.37
N ASP A 42 7.43 8.54 -6.05
CA ASP A 42 8.83 8.45 -6.49
C ASP A 42 8.97 8.20 -8.00
N GLY A 43 8.09 8.85 -8.80
CA GLY A 43 8.07 8.74 -10.27
C GLY A 43 7.49 7.43 -10.81
N LYS A 44 6.95 6.56 -9.96
CA LYS A 44 6.27 5.33 -10.36
C LYS A 44 4.76 5.45 -10.14
N SER A 45 3.99 5.07 -11.16
CA SER A 45 2.53 5.16 -11.13
C SER A 45 1.87 3.81 -10.82
N TYR A 46 0.82 3.86 -10.02
CA TYR A 46 -0.03 2.74 -9.61
C TYR A 46 -1.47 3.08 -9.95
N THR A 47 -2.08 2.30 -10.83
CA THR A 47 -3.47 2.49 -11.23
C THR A 47 -4.38 1.71 -10.29
N ALA A 48 -5.47 2.35 -9.84
CA ALA A 48 -6.47 1.70 -9.00
C ALA A 48 -7.29 0.67 -9.78
N ASP A 49 -7.66 -0.40 -9.09
CA ASP A 49 -8.81 -1.23 -9.45
C ASP A 49 -10.08 -0.60 -8.84
N ILE A 50 -11.11 -0.43 -9.67
CA ILE A 50 -12.39 0.16 -9.25
C ILE A 50 -13.49 -0.89 -9.45
N THR A 51 -13.93 -1.48 -8.35
CA THR A 51 -14.94 -2.54 -8.34
C THR A 51 -15.99 -2.23 -7.27
N ASP A 52 -17.27 -2.31 -7.63
CA ASP A 52 -18.40 -2.13 -6.72
C ASP A 52 -18.31 -0.88 -5.82
N ASN A 53 -17.90 0.25 -6.38
CA ASN A 53 -17.66 1.51 -5.68
C ASN A 53 -16.48 1.46 -4.67
N THR A 54 -15.59 0.49 -4.80
CA THR A 54 -14.33 0.45 -4.06
C THR A 54 -13.18 0.78 -5.00
N VAL A 55 -12.39 1.77 -4.63
CA VAL A 55 -11.18 2.20 -5.32
C VAL A 55 -9.99 1.62 -4.56
N THR A 56 -9.35 0.59 -5.10
CA THR A 56 -8.23 -0.09 -4.46
C THR A 56 -6.93 0.19 -5.22
N ILE A 57 -5.97 0.83 -4.57
CA ILE A 57 -4.61 0.98 -5.10
C ILE A 57 -3.71 -0.05 -4.43
N THR A 58 -3.01 -0.87 -5.22
CA THR A 58 -2.04 -1.83 -4.70
C THR A 58 -0.64 -1.32 -4.95
N VAL A 59 0.15 -1.19 -3.88
CA VAL A 59 1.56 -0.77 -3.93
C VAL A 59 2.43 -1.79 -3.21
N PRO A 60 3.71 -1.97 -3.58
CA PRO A 60 4.65 -2.80 -2.82
C PRO A 60 4.74 -2.35 -1.36
N TYR A 61 4.88 -3.31 -0.44
CA TYR A 61 4.95 -3.04 1.01
C TYR A 61 6.00 -1.97 1.37
N THR A 62 7.09 -1.92 0.63
CA THR A 62 8.22 -1.02 0.87
C THR A 62 8.00 0.42 0.41
N VAL A 63 6.92 0.71 -0.33
CA VAL A 63 6.64 2.05 -0.84
C VAL A 63 6.07 2.92 0.28
N SER A 64 6.74 4.03 0.58
CA SER A 64 6.21 5.07 1.46
C SER A 64 5.27 5.99 0.67
N LEU A 65 4.11 6.30 1.23
CA LEU A 65 3.12 7.17 0.58
C LEU A 65 3.18 8.64 1.04
N ASN A 66 4.21 9.02 1.81
CA ASN A 66 4.31 10.38 2.38
C ASN A 66 4.27 11.51 1.33
N ASN A 67 4.70 11.24 0.10
CA ASN A 67 4.71 12.20 -0.99
C ASN A 67 3.89 11.67 -2.19
N ALA A 68 2.86 10.89 -1.93
CA ALA A 68 2.00 10.36 -2.98
C ALA A 68 1.14 11.48 -3.58
N GLU A 69 1.16 11.56 -4.91
CA GLU A 69 0.24 12.37 -5.68
C GLU A 69 -0.83 11.46 -6.27
N VAL A 70 -2.11 11.80 -6.09
CA VAL A 70 -3.21 10.97 -6.57
C VAL A 70 -4.14 11.78 -7.44
N GLU A 71 -4.24 11.36 -8.71
CA GLU A 71 -5.13 11.94 -9.70
C GLU A 71 -6.43 11.14 -9.79
N PHE A 72 -7.57 11.81 -9.63
CA PHE A 72 -8.90 11.25 -9.85
C PHE A 72 -9.46 11.75 -11.17
N LYS A 73 -9.98 10.81 -11.97
CA LYS A 73 -10.86 11.13 -13.11
C LYS A 73 -12.26 10.64 -12.79
N TYR A 74 -13.20 11.55 -12.88
CA TYR A 74 -14.61 11.27 -12.60
C TYR A 74 -15.49 12.04 -13.61
N THR A 75 -16.79 11.79 -13.60
CA THR A 75 -17.76 12.45 -14.48
C THR A 75 -17.56 13.96 -14.47
N THR A 76 -17.43 14.56 -15.66
CA THR A 76 -17.02 15.96 -15.80
C THR A 76 -18.00 16.95 -15.18
N SER A 77 -19.31 16.67 -15.25
CA SER A 77 -20.37 17.51 -14.67
C SER A 77 -20.61 17.27 -13.19
N ALA A 78 -20.00 16.20 -12.61
CA ALA A 78 -20.16 15.85 -11.21
C ALA A 78 -19.23 16.62 -10.29
N THR A 79 -19.55 16.61 -9.01
CA THR A 79 -18.69 17.11 -7.94
C THR A 79 -18.21 15.97 -7.05
N ILE A 80 -17.02 16.08 -6.48
CA ILE A 80 -16.46 15.07 -5.58
C ILE A 80 -16.10 15.69 -4.22
N ILE A 81 -16.47 15.02 -3.12
CA ILE A 81 -16.18 15.46 -1.76
C ILE A 81 -15.64 14.25 -0.95
N PRO A 82 -14.53 14.40 -0.20
CA PRO A 82 -13.63 15.55 -0.20
C PRO A 82 -12.98 15.79 -1.56
N ASP A 83 -12.53 17.02 -1.82
CA ASP A 83 -11.75 17.33 -3.01
C ASP A 83 -10.40 16.56 -2.93
N PRO A 84 -10.09 15.68 -3.89
CA PRO A 84 -8.85 14.91 -3.90
C PRO A 84 -7.58 15.78 -3.83
N GLU A 85 -7.59 16.97 -4.40
CA GLU A 85 -6.45 17.89 -4.40
C GLU A 85 -6.11 18.40 -2.99
N THR A 86 -7.05 18.32 -2.05
CA THR A 86 -6.85 18.73 -0.65
C THR A 86 -6.35 17.61 0.25
N VAL A 87 -6.30 16.37 -0.26
CA VAL A 87 -5.89 15.20 0.51
C VAL A 87 -4.37 15.07 0.49
N THR A 88 -3.76 15.00 1.67
CA THR A 88 -2.31 14.85 1.85
C THR A 88 -1.92 13.53 2.48
N ASP A 89 -2.89 12.74 2.94
CA ASP A 89 -2.71 11.50 3.68
C ASP A 89 -3.44 10.38 2.92
N TRP A 90 -2.69 9.67 2.08
CA TRP A 90 -3.22 8.65 1.20
C TRP A 90 -3.07 7.21 1.76
N ASP A 91 -2.47 7.05 2.94
CA ASP A 91 -2.34 5.74 3.60
C ASP A 91 -3.65 5.26 4.23
N ASN A 92 -4.57 6.17 4.54
CA ASN A 92 -5.80 5.85 5.25
C ASN A 92 -6.99 5.62 4.30
N GLU A 93 -7.83 4.66 4.67
CA GLU A 93 -9.12 4.46 4.02
C GLU A 93 -10.00 5.69 4.20
N ARG A 94 -10.73 6.07 3.14
CA ARG A 94 -11.65 7.21 3.15
C ARG A 94 -12.79 7.03 2.16
N THR A 95 -13.86 7.76 2.38
CA THR A 95 -15.00 7.80 1.49
C THR A 95 -14.99 9.06 0.65
N PHE A 96 -15.15 8.91 -0.66
CA PHE A 96 -15.41 10.00 -1.60
C PHE A 96 -16.87 9.91 -2.04
N ARG A 97 -17.58 11.05 -1.96
CA ARG A 97 -18.94 11.17 -2.46
C ARG A 97 -18.92 11.94 -3.77
N VAL A 98 -19.33 11.26 -4.84
CA VAL A 98 -19.49 11.86 -6.17
C VAL A 98 -20.96 12.18 -6.38
N THR A 99 -21.28 13.45 -6.65
CA THR A 99 -22.66 13.92 -6.86
C THR A 99 -22.79 14.41 -8.29
N SER A 100 -23.74 13.85 -9.02
CA SER A 100 -24.06 14.24 -10.40
C SER A 100 -24.58 15.68 -10.47
N TYR A 101 -24.63 16.26 -11.67
CA TYR A 101 -25.22 17.58 -11.89
C TYR A 101 -26.68 17.64 -11.40
N ASN A 102 -27.45 16.58 -11.59
CA ASN A 102 -28.84 16.48 -11.16
C ASN A 102 -29.03 16.17 -9.65
N GLY A 103 -27.92 15.96 -8.90
CA GLY A 103 -27.94 15.80 -7.46
C GLY A 103 -27.91 14.37 -6.94
N ASP A 104 -27.88 13.36 -7.81
CA ASP A 104 -27.75 11.97 -7.41
C ASP A 104 -26.33 11.68 -6.94
N ALA A 105 -26.20 11.06 -5.78
CA ALA A 105 -24.90 10.83 -5.15
C ALA A 105 -24.51 9.35 -5.10
N ARG A 106 -23.21 9.08 -5.27
CA ARG A 106 -22.58 7.77 -5.11
C ARG A 106 -21.39 7.89 -4.18
N GLU A 107 -21.28 6.96 -3.25
CA GLU A 107 -20.15 6.88 -2.35
C GLU A 107 -19.15 5.83 -2.84
N TYR A 108 -17.87 6.19 -2.80
CA TYR A 108 -16.74 5.33 -3.12
C TYR A 108 -15.82 5.19 -1.92
N THR A 109 -15.47 3.96 -1.59
CA THR A 109 -14.45 3.68 -0.57
C THR A 109 -13.09 3.59 -1.24
N TYR A 110 -12.20 4.52 -0.90
CA TYR A 110 -10.79 4.49 -1.30
C TYR A 110 -9.97 3.75 -0.26
N LYS A 111 -9.09 2.85 -0.70
CA LYS A 111 -8.10 2.18 0.15
C LYS A 111 -6.82 1.84 -0.60
N VAL A 112 -5.72 1.79 0.15
CA VAL A 112 -4.44 1.27 -0.33
C VAL A 112 -4.19 -0.11 0.27
N VAL A 113 -3.74 -1.03 -0.58
CA VAL A 113 -3.31 -2.38 -0.19
C VAL A 113 -1.80 -2.47 -0.43
N LYS A 114 -1.05 -2.83 0.61
CA LYS A 114 0.38 -3.11 0.50
C LYS A 114 0.57 -4.56 0.05
N SER A 115 1.13 -4.77 -1.14
CA SER A 115 1.44 -6.12 -1.63
C SER A 115 2.73 -6.63 -1.00
N GLU A 116 2.73 -7.88 -0.61
CA GLU A 116 3.91 -8.57 -0.10
C GLU A 116 4.87 -8.92 -1.24
N ILE A 117 6.15 -9.05 -0.88
CA ILE A 117 7.21 -9.56 -1.75
C ILE A 117 7.60 -10.92 -1.18
N GLU A 118 7.30 -11.97 -1.93
CA GLU A 118 7.50 -13.34 -1.48
C GLU A 118 8.80 -13.93 -2.01
N SER A 119 9.46 -14.80 -1.23
CA SER A 119 10.54 -15.67 -1.73
C SER A 119 9.96 -16.88 -2.45
N ASP A 120 10.78 -17.53 -3.28
CA ASP A 120 10.46 -18.81 -3.93
C ASP A 120 11.06 -19.97 -3.12
N GLY A 121 10.39 -20.34 -2.02
CA GLY A 121 10.82 -21.44 -1.14
C GLY A 121 11.79 -21.03 -0.02
N ASP A 122 12.63 -21.96 0.40
CA ASP A 122 13.60 -21.79 1.47
C ASP A 122 14.64 -20.74 1.14
N VAL A 123 15.05 -19.98 2.15
CA VAL A 123 16.10 -18.95 2.06
C VAL A 123 17.25 -19.36 2.99
N GLU A 124 18.45 -19.58 2.41
CA GLU A 124 19.68 -19.87 3.15
C GLU A 124 20.64 -18.67 3.05
N LEU A 125 21.04 -18.13 4.20
CA LEU A 125 21.94 -16.98 4.33
C LEU A 125 23.16 -17.44 5.12
N LYS A 126 24.23 -17.87 4.42
CA LYS A 126 25.45 -18.46 5.03
C LYS A 126 26.58 -17.45 5.21
N THR A 127 26.46 -16.28 4.56
CA THR A 127 27.48 -15.22 4.57
C THR A 127 26.84 -13.86 4.78
N THR A 128 27.63 -12.90 5.21
CA THR A 128 27.22 -11.50 5.35
C THR A 128 26.78 -10.90 4.00
N GLU A 129 27.43 -11.31 2.90
CA GLU A 129 27.08 -10.87 1.56
C GLU A 129 25.70 -11.41 1.12
N GLU A 130 25.38 -12.66 1.45
CA GLU A 130 24.07 -13.26 1.18
C GLU A 130 22.97 -12.56 1.99
N VAL A 131 23.22 -12.20 3.25
CA VAL A 131 22.30 -11.39 4.06
C VAL A 131 22.03 -10.05 3.40
N ALA A 132 23.08 -9.33 2.96
CA ALA A 132 22.95 -8.04 2.31
C ALA A 132 22.20 -8.15 0.95
N SER A 133 22.54 -9.18 0.16
CA SER A 133 21.90 -9.43 -1.14
C SER A 133 20.43 -9.75 -0.99
N PHE A 134 20.07 -10.60 -0.04
CA PHE A 134 18.67 -10.92 0.25
C PHE A 134 17.92 -9.71 0.79
N ALA A 135 18.50 -8.93 1.70
CA ALA A 135 17.90 -7.71 2.22
C ALA A 135 17.59 -6.68 1.12
N ALA A 136 18.42 -6.61 0.05
CA ALA A 136 18.20 -5.74 -1.09
C ALA A 136 16.94 -6.09 -1.88
N THR A 137 16.46 -7.33 -1.85
CA THR A 137 15.21 -7.76 -2.50
C THR A 137 13.97 -7.17 -1.83
N LYS A 138 14.10 -6.72 -0.57
CA LYS A 138 12.96 -6.24 0.24
C LYS A 138 11.85 -7.28 0.42
N THR A 139 12.21 -8.55 0.40
CA THR A 139 11.28 -9.65 0.68
C THR A 139 10.58 -9.45 2.02
N THR A 140 9.27 -9.63 2.03
CA THR A 140 8.44 -9.51 3.24
C THR A 140 7.99 -10.87 3.76
N VAL A 141 7.84 -11.87 2.88
CA VAL A 141 7.42 -13.22 3.22
C VAL A 141 8.39 -14.24 2.68
N VAL A 142 8.92 -15.10 3.54
CA VAL A 142 9.67 -16.31 3.13
C VAL A 142 8.70 -17.48 3.03
N LYS A 143 8.52 -18.04 1.82
CA LYS A 143 7.61 -19.18 1.53
C LYS A 143 8.23 -20.54 1.86
N GLY A 144 9.04 -20.61 2.89
CA GLY A 144 9.72 -21.80 3.35
C GLY A 144 10.47 -21.51 4.63
N ASN A 145 11.58 -22.18 4.82
CA ASN A 145 12.46 -21.94 5.97
C ASN A 145 13.38 -20.72 5.72
N LEU A 146 13.65 -19.98 6.77
CA LEU A 146 14.72 -18.98 6.80
C LEU A 146 15.87 -19.54 7.62
N ILE A 147 16.98 -19.86 6.96
CA ILE A 147 18.17 -20.44 7.59
C ILE A 147 19.29 -19.41 7.59
N ILE A 148 19.77 -19.02 8.77
CA ILE A 148 20.80 -18.03 8.96
C ILE A 148 22.04 -18.70 9.58
N GLY A 149 23.16 -18.58 8.91
CA GLY A 149 24.42 -19.23 9.28
C GLY A 149 24.59 -20.63 8.71
N SER A 150 25.62 -21.32 9.19
CA SER A 150 26.01 -22.65 8.80
C SER A 150 26.57 -23.40 10.01
N ASP A 151 26.52 -24.74 9.99
CA ASP A 151 27.13 -25.59 11.00
C ASP A 151 28.51 -26.09 10.56
N ALA A 152 28.99 -25.69 9.36
CA ALA A 152 30.36 -26.07 8.91
C ALA A 152 31.43 -25.43 9.76
N GLU A 153 32.54 -26.19 9.99
CA GLU A 153 33.63 -25.80 10.92
C GLU A 153 34.31 -24.47 10.54
N GLU A 154 34.51 -24.26 9.22
CA GLU A 154 35.15 -23.05 8.66
C GLU A 154 34.11 -22.05 8.08
N ALA A 155 32.87 -22.10 8.57
CA ALA A 155 31.80 -21.19 8.07
C ALA A 155 32.10 -19.74 8.44
N GLU A 156 31.74 -18.82 7.54
CA GLU A 156 31.79 -17.40 7.81
C GLU A 156 30.89 -17.05 9.00
N LYS A 157 31.37 -16.16 9.87
CA LYS A 157 30.58 -15.66 10.99
C LYS A 157 29.73 -14.48 10.60
N ILE A 158 28.43 -14.66 10.68
CA ILE A 158 27.46 -13.59 10.48
C ILE A 158 27.21 -12.91 11.83
N THR A 159 27.51 -11.62 11.94
CA THR A 159 27.37 -10.85 13.19
C THR A 159 26.21 -9.88 13.22
N ASP A 160 25.62 -9.57 12.06
CA ASP A 160 24.56 -8.59 11.93
C ASP A 160 23.55 -9.02 10.85
N ILE A 161 22.28 -9.06 11.22
CA ILE A 161 21.13 -9.33 10.34
C ILE A 161 20.08 -8.22 10.37
N SER A 162 20.43 -7.05 10.91
CA SER A 162 19.51 -5.90 11.02
C SER A 162 18.91 -5.46 9.66
N ALA A 163 19.62 -5.74 8.56
CA ALA A 163 19.15 -5.46 7.22
C ALA A 163 17.89 -6.27 6.81
N LEU A 164 17.56 -7.38 7.52
CA LEU A 164 16.39 -8.21 7.27
C LEU A 164 15.07 -7.63 7.78
N ALA A 165 15.07 -6.40 8.27
CA ALA A 165 13.91 -5.75 8.90
C ALA A 165 12.66 -5.60 8.00
N SER A 166 12.74 -5.90 6.70
CA SER A 166 11.56 -5.97 5.81
C SER A 166 10.70 -7.21 6.04
N LEU A 167 11.26 -8.28 6.63
CA LEU A 167 10.54 -9.55 6.85
C LEU A 167 9.35 -9.38 7.80
N LYS A 168 8.23 -10.00 7.43
CA LYS A 168 6.96 -10.02 8.18
C LYS A 168 6.50 -11.42 8.51
N GLU A 169 6.82 -12.38 7.64
CA GLU A 169 6.38 -13.76 7.78
C GLU A 169 7.44 -14.74 7.29
N VAL A 170 7.56 -15.87 7.99
CA VAL A 170 8.28 -17.05 7.56
C VAL A 170 7.34 -18.24 7.65
N THR A 171 6.86 -18.78 6.52
CA THR A 171 5.85 -19.86 6.55
C THR A 171 6.40 -21.18 7.10
N GLY A 172 7.71 -21.40 6.97
CA GLY A 172 8.46 -22.49 7.60
C GLY A 172 9.13 -22.07 8.90
N ASN A 173 10.22 -22.76 9.23
CA ASN A 173 10.98 -22.48 10.46
C ASN A 173 12.03 -21.39 10.24
N ILE A 174 12.26 -20.59 11.26
CA ILE A 174 13.45 -19.77 11.40
C ILE A 174 14.52 -20.63 12.05
N VAL A 175 15.67 -20.79 11.40
CA VAL A 175 16.76 -21.65 11.85
C VAL A 175 18.04 -20.83 11.96
N ILE A 176 18.53 -20.65 13.18
CA ILE A 176 19.79 -19.95 13.46
C ILE A 176 20.87 -21.01 13.68
N ARG A 177 21.86 -21.07 12.78
CA ARG A 177 22.98 -22.01 12.82
C ARG A 177 24.17 -21.46 13.63
N ASN A 178 25.11 -22.35 13.96
CA ASN A 178 26.22 -22.08 14.85
C ASN A 178 27.23 -21.01 14.38
N SER A 179 27.28 -20.73 13.07
CA SER A 179 28.12 -19.64 12.56
C SER A 179 27.50 -18.24 12.76
N TYR A 180 26.23 -18.16 13.18
CA TYR A 180 25.66 -16.90 13.57
C TYR A 180 26.30 -16.43 14.89
N ASN A 181 26.95 -15.26 14.85
CA ASN A 181 27.74 -14.71 15.93
C ASN A 181 27.24 -13.31 16.37
N GLY A 182 25.99 -12.99 16.06
CA GLY A 182 25.28 -11.81 16.55
C GLY A 182 24.77 -12.02 17.98
N ALA A 183 24.76 -10.96 18.78
CA ALA A 183 24.29 -11.02 20.16
C ALA A 183 22.77 -11.16 20.31
N ASP A 184 22.01 -10.79 19.29
CA ASP A 184 20.56 -10.80 19.27
C ASP A 184 20.02 -11.11 17.85
N LEU A 185 18.70 -11.08 17.69
CA LEU A 185 18.02 -11.30 16.41
C LEU A 185 17.41 -9.99 15.85
N THR A 186 18.01 -8.84 16.12
CA THR A 186 17.61 -7.57 15.53
C THR A 186 17.65 -7.68 14.00
N GLY A 187 16.52 -7.36 13.34
CA GLY A 187 16.31 -7.64 11.92
C GLY A 187 15.16 -8.64 11.70
N LEU A 188 14.86 -9.49 12.68
CA LEU A 188 13.67 -10.33 12.71
C LEU A 188 12.56 -9.76 13.61
N ASP A 189 12.78 -8.61 14.21
CA ASP A 189 11.86 -7.93 15.14
C ASP A 189 10.48 -7.60 14.52
N ASN A 190 10.38 -7.53 13.19
CA ASN A 190 9.17 -7.20 12.48
C ASN A 190 8.37 -8.44 11.99
N ILE A 191 8.88 -9.65 12.26
CA ILE A 191 8.18 -10.88 11.91
C ILE A 191 6.98 -11.05 12.84
N VAL A 192 5.78 -11.16 12.24
CA VAL A 192 4.50 -11.34 12.95
C VAL A 192 4.15 -12.81 13.10
N SER A 193 4.52 -13.65 12.09
CA SER A 193 4.25 -15.08 12.12
C SER A 193 5.43 -15.91 11.62
N ALA A 194 5.62 -17.10 12.23
CA ALA A 194 6.58 -18.09 11.80
C ALA A 194 6.08 -19.52 12.02
N GLY A 195 6.60 -20.48 11.25
CA GLY A 195 6.31 -21.89 11.43
C GLY A 195 6.89 -22.44 12.73
N GLY A 196 8.15 -22.12 13.01
CA GLY A 196 8.86 -22.50 14.25
C GLY A 196 10.17 -21.75 14.39
N LEU A 197 10.85 -21.95 15.51
CA LEU A 197 12.16 -21.35 15.77
C LEU A 197 13.15 -22.42 16.27
N GLN A 198 14.25 -22.58 15.56
CA GLN A 198 15.37 -23.39 15.98
C GLN A 198 16.62 -22.54 16.14
N VAL A 199 17.28 -22.60 17.28
CA VAL A 199 18.54 -21.94 17.56
C VAL A 199 19.58 -23.00 17.90
N GLY A 200 20.73 -22.95 17.21
CA GLY A 200 21.81 -23.93 17.35
C GLY A 200 21.55 -25.22 16.59
N SER A 201 22.41 -26.21 16.85
CA SER A 201 22.38 -27.53 16.22
C SER A 201 22.41 -28.64 17.24
N THR A 202 21.83 -29.78 16.90
CA THR A 202 21.94 -31.02 17.70
C THR A 202 23.30 -31.70 17.59
N ASP A 203 24.12 -31.28 16.63
CA ASP A 203 25.48 -31.80 16.49
C ASP A 203 26.36 -31.27 17.61
N VAL A 204 26.76 -32.13 18.51
CA VAL A 204 27.60 -31.80 19.69
C VAL A 204 29.03 -31.35 19.31
N ALA A 205 29.47 -31.59 18.06
CA ALA A 205 30.75 -31.09 17.56
C ALA A 205 30.69 -29.60 17.18
N SER A 206 29.47 -29.07 16.95
CA SER A 206 29.27 -27.67 16.63
C SER A 206 29.46 -26.80 17.87
N LYS A 207 30.14 -25.66 17.69
CA LYS A 207 30.28 -24.66 18.75
C LYS A 207 28.95 -23.94 18.99
N ALA A 208 28.74 -23.50 20.24
CA ALA A 208 27.62 -22.66 20.60
C ALA A 208 27.63 -21.34 19.79
N THR A 209 26.46 -20.78 19.55
CA THR A 209 26.34 -19.42 19.00
C THR A 209 26.72 -18.38 20.06
N GLU A 210 27.05 -17.17 19.65
CA GLU A 210 27.22 -16.04 20.59
C GLU A 210 25.89 -15.33 20.89
N LEU A 211 24.76 -15.95 20.53
CA LEU A 211 23.45 -15.38 20.74
C LEU A 211 23.11 -15.36 22.24
N HIS A 212 22.91 -14.18 22.77
CA HIS A 212 22.59 -13.96 24.18
C HIS A 212 21.10 -13.63 24.41
N MET A 213 20.40 -13.18 23.37
CA MET A 213 19.00 -12.78 23.48
C MET A 213 18.20 -13.18 22.25
N ILE A 214 17.12 -13.88 22.48
CA ILE A 214 16.11 -14.18 21.46
C ILE A 214 15.00 -13.16 21.66
N SER A 215 14.91 -12.19 20.76
CA SER A 215 13.84 -11.17 20.76
C SER A 215 13.28 -11.03 19.36
N MET A 216 11.99 -11.19 19.25
CA MET A 216 11.19 -10.98 18.02
C MET A 216 9.94 -10.20 18.44
N LYS A 217 10.07 -8.87 18.47
CA LYS A 217 9.12 -7.96 19.15
C LYS A 217 7.70 -7.99 18.60
N ALA A 218 7.54 -8.22 17.30
CA ALA A 218 6.23 -8.24 16.64
C ALA A 218 5.64 -9.64 16.53
N LEU A 219 6.31 -10.70 17.00
CA LEU A 219 5.86 -12.08 16.83
C LEU A 219 4.57 -12.35 17.62
N GLU A 220 3.49 -12.62 16.89
CA GLU A 220 2.17 -12.93 17.44
C GLU A 220 1.83 -14.41 17.31
N THR A 221 2.31 -15.06 16.25
CA THR A 221 1.97 -16.46 15.94
C THR A 221 3.22 -17.29 15.67
N LEU A 222 3.34 -18.39 16.40
CA LEU A 222 4.31 -19.45 16.12
C LEU A 222 3.54 -20.77 16.06
N SER A 223 3.52 -21.41 14.87
CA SER A 223 2.67 -22.58 14.62
C SER A 223 3.30 -23.89 15.10
N GLY A 224 4.64 -23.93 15.22
CA GLY A 224 5.40 -25.10 15.61
C GLY A 224 6.24 -24.86 16.86
N ASP A 225 7.31 -25.60 17.01
CA ASP A 225 8.12 -25.66 18.21
C ASP A 225 9.19 -24.56 18.29
N ILE A 226 9.60 -24.25 19.50
CA ILE A 226 10.84 -23.53 19.81
C ILE A 226 11.86 -24.58 20.30
N SER A 227 12.97 -24.67 19.60
CA SER A 227 14.06 -25.59 19.93
C SER A 227 15.37 -24.79 20.06
N VAL A 228 16.05 -24.98 21.18
CA VAL A 228 17.31 -24.31 21.46
C VAL A 228 18.36 -25.35 21.83
N TYR A 229 19.46 -25.37 21.10
CA TYR A 229 20.53 -26.30 21.24
C TYR A 229 21.90 -25.56 21.40
N ASN A 230 22.75 -26.01 22.30
CA ASN A 230 24.16 -25.58 22.39
C ASN A 230 24.32 -24.04 22.35
N LEU A 231 23.67 -23.34 23.28
CA LEU A 231 23.89 -21.92 23.54
C LEU A 231 25.11 -21.73 24.47
#